data_bd01a6784a5fd25c73ab1c8fd7922c32
#
_entry.id   bd01a6784a5fd25c73ab1c8fd7922c32
#
_cell.length_a   1.000
_cell.length_b   1.000
_cell.length_c   1.000
_cell.angle_alpha   90.00
_cell.angle_beta   90.00
_cell.angle_gamma   90.00
#
_symmetry.space_group_name_H-M   'P 1'
#
loop_
_entity.id
_entity.type
_entity.pdbx_description
1 polymer ?
#
loop_
_entity_poly.entity_id
_entity_poly.type
_entity_poly.pdbx_seq_one_letter_code
_entity_poly.pdbx_strand_id
1 'polypeptide(L)'
;MEPTCTETGLTEGKHCSVCNAVLVKQEIVPAKGHTEVVDKAVEPTCTKTGLTEGKHCSVCSAVLVEQEVVPALGFTVSGSVAGVTDNAMVTLLKDGVVAARGDVRADGSFLLSGLRIGAGTYTLRVDGGGCVAWEMPVALSDDSGSANVDCLLLRTGDVNGDGTGAENALQCALDLQALYDYLALGQVPGSFCDSADAARNELLVRYFLRLADVNEDGQVDILDYQRLYLLARNG
;
A
#
# COMPACT_ATOMS: atom_id res chain seq x y z
N MET A 1 4.49 30.82 -53.60
CA MET A 1 4.03 30.59 -52.18
C MET A 1 4.53 29.22 -51.79
N GLU A 2 5.29 29.16 -50.71
CA GLU A 2 5.83 27.89 -50.22
C GLU A 2 4.71 27.00 -49.62
N PRO A 3 4.72 25.71 -49.89
CA PRO A 3 3.76 24.78 -49.28
C PRO A 3 4.03 24.60 -47.78
N THR A 4 2.96 24.47 -47.01
CA THR A 4 3.00 24.10 -45.59
C THR A 4 2.85 22.59 -45.39
N CYS A 5 2.71 22.13 -44.17
CA CYS A 5 2.43 20.72 -43.92
C CYS A 5 1.08 20.27 -44.46
N THR A 6 0.09 21.14 -44.51
CA THR A 6 -1.31 20.84 -44.87
C THR A 6 -1.78 21.58 -46.10
N GLU A 7 -1.16 22.68 -46.45
CA GLU A 7 -1.58 23.52 -47.59
C GLU A 7 -0.61 23.39 -48.75
N THR A 8 -1.16 23.37 -49.97
CA THR A 8 -0.40 23.39 -51.21
C THR A 8 0.25 24.76 -51.44
N GLY A 9 1.41 24.76 -52.02
CA GLY A 9 2.08 25.97 -52.52
C GLY A 9 1.81 26.25 -53.99
N LEU A 10 2.42 27.29 -54.50
CA LEU A 10 2.42 27.66 -55.91
C LEU A 10 3.82 28.02 -56.36
N THR A 11 4.22 27.53 -57.52
CA THR A 11 5.48 27.95 -58.17
C THR A 11 5.45 29.44 -58.50
N GLU A 12 6.60 30.00 -58.81
CA GLU A 12 6.66 31.36 -59.32
C GLU A 12 5.99 31.43 -60.69
N GLY A 13 5.09 32.37 -60.85
CA GLY A 13 4.49 32.73 -62.14
C GLY A 13 5.02 34.09 -62.63
N LYS A 14 4.80 34.36 -63.90
CA LYS A 14 5.13 35.65 -64.53
C LYS A 14 3.98 36.15 -65.35
N HIS A 15 3.71 37.44 -65.26
CA HIS A 15 2.75 38.11 -66.14
C HIS A 15 3.36 39.39 -66.69
N CYS A 16 2.81 39.86 -67.86
CA CYS A 16 3.25 41.11 -68.47
C CYS A 16 2.70 42.27 -67.64
N SER A 17 3.60 43.19 -67.23
CA SER A 17 3.21 44.38 -66.39
C SER A 17 2.38 45.42 -67.20
N VAL A 18 2.33 45.32 -68.52
CA VAL A 18 1.61 46.26 -69.40
C VAL A 18 0.23 45.72 -69.79
N CYS A 19 0.12 44.44 -70.21
CA CYS A 19 -1.11 43.84 -70.72
C CYS A 19 -1.69 42.71 -69.87
N ASN A 20 -1.09 42.39 -68.69
CA ASN A 20 -1.48 41.33 -67.76
C ASN A 20 -1.52 39.91 -68.38
N ALA A 21 -1.00 39.72 -69.60
CA ALA A 21 -0.92 38.37 -70.13
C ALA A 21 -0.03 37.45 -69.25
N VAL A 22 -0.52 36.23 -68.96
CA VAL A 22 0.23 35.22 -68.21
C VAL A 22 1.35 34.72 -69.13
N LEU A 23 2.60 34.96 -68.74
CA LEU A 23 3.82 34.50 -69.41
C LEU A 23 4.32 33.16 -68.92
N VAL A 24 4.19 32.94 -67.56
CA VAL A 24 4.48 31.65 -66.89
C VAL A 24 3.33 31.37 -65.96
N LYS A 25 2.63 30.27 -66.18
CA LYS A 25 1.54 29.82 -65.30
C LYS A 25 2.11 29.28 -64.00
N GLN A 26 1.51 29.64 -62.91
CA GLN A 26 1.81 29.01 -61.60
C GLN A 26 1.31 27.57 -61.58
N GLU A 27 2.13 26.67 -61.09
CA GLU A 27 1.79 25.26 -60.87
C GLU A 27 1.62 25.00 -59.37
N ILE A 28 0.72 24.08 -59.04
CA ILE A 28 0.46 23.69 -57.65
C ILE A 28 1.64 22.82 -57.18
N VAL A 29 2.23 23.23 -56.06
CA VAL A 29 3.20 22.42 -55.29
C VAL A 29 2.46 21.69 -54.20
N PRO A 30 2.51 20.34 -54.15
CA PRO A 30 1.81 19.58 -53.09
C PRO A 30 2.23 20.01 -51.68
N ALA A 31 1.32 19.87 -50.71
CA ALA A 31 1.63 20.02 -49.29
C ALA A 31 2.76 19.07 -48.85
N LYS A 32 3.61 19.52 -47.93
CA LYS A 32 4.81 18.78 -47.50
C LYS A 32 4.48 17.54 -46.66
N GLY A 33 3.26 17.49 -46.11
CA GLY A 33 2.90 16.49 -45.11
C GLY A 33 3.47 16.80 -43.74
N HIS A 34 3.18 15.95 -42.77
CA HIS A 34 3.71 16.08 -41.43
C HIS A 34 4.99 15.25 -41.25
N THR A 35 5.98 15.79 -40.53
CA THR A 35 7.16 15.07 -40.11
C THR A 35 6.94 14.63 -38.64
N GLU A 36 6.72 13.34 -38.45
CA GLU A 36 6.39 12.78 -37.15
C GLU A 36 7.59 12.78 -36.19
N VAL A 37 7.34 13.19 -34.93
CA VAL A 37 8.22 13.01 -33.78
C VAL A 37 7.41 12.30 -32.72
N VAL A 38 8.04 11.30 -32.07
CA VAL A 38 7.42 10.51 -31.01
C VAL A 38 7.58 11.23 -29.68
N ASP A 39 6.45 11.46 -29.01
CA ASP A 39 6.37 11.87 -27.62
C ASP A 39 6.35 10.60 -26.77
N LYS A 40 7.44 10.36 -26.04
CA LYS A 40 7.63 9.11 -25.29
C LYS A 40 6.55 8.93 -24.23
N ALA A 41 6.14 7.68 -24.04
CA ALA A 41 5.32 7.28 -22.89
C ALA A 41 6.02 7.60 -21.57
N VAL A 42 5.22 7.92 -20.57
CA VAL A 42 5.65 8.08 -19.18
C VAL A 42 4.96 6.99 -18.35
N GLU A 43 5.75 6.11 -17.74
CA GLU A 43 5.21 5.04 -16.91
C GLU A 43 4.55 5.63 -15.65
N PRO A 44 3.36 5.13 -15.25
CA PRO A 44 2.73 5.55 -14.01
C PRO A 44 3.50 5.00 -12.81
N THR A 45 3.53 5.78 -11.72
CA THR A 45 3.98 5.30 -10.40
C THR A 45 2.78 4.99 -9.50
N CYS A 46 3.03 4.61 -8.27
CA CYS A 46 1.94 4.37 -7.30
C CYS A 46 1.14 5.63 -7.00
N THR A 47 1.78 6.81 -7.06
CA THR A 47 1.16 8.09 -6.71
C THR A 47 0.91 9.02 -7.89
N LYS A 48 1.62 8.83 -9.02
CA LYS A 48 1.54 9.70 -10.20
C LYS A 48 0.97 8.95 -11.39
N THR A 49 0.18 9.68 -12.17
CA THR A 49 -0.31 9.21 -13.48
C THR A 49 0.84 9.14 -14.49
N GLY A 50 0.75 8.21 -15.43
CA GLY A 50 1.59 8.13 -16.60
C GLY A 50 0.92 8.75 -17.84
N LEU A 51 1.58 8.61 -18.98
CA LEU A 51 1.09 9.00 -20.29
C LEU A 51 1.42 7.91 -21.31
N THR A 52 0.52 7.64 -22.25
CA THR A 52 0.82 6.79 -23.40
C THR A 52 1.80 7.46 -24.35
N GLU A 53 2.35 6.72 -25.30
CA GLU A 53 3.10 7.30 -26.41
C GLU A 53 2.20 8.18 -27.28
N GLY A 54 2.69 9.36 -27.65
CA GLY A 54 2.03 10.26 -28.59
C GLY A 54 2.91 10.61 -29.79
N LYS A 55 2.40 11.44 -30.71
CA LYS A 55 3.16 11.94 -31.86
C LYS A 55 2.76 13.38 -32.18
N HIS A 56 3.75 14.20 -32.50
CA HIS A 56 3.51 15.56 -33.01
C HIS A 56 4.35 15.82 -34.28
N CYS A 57 3.99 16.84 -35.03
CA CYS A 57 4.78 17.28 -36.18
C CYS A 57 5.90 18.21 -35.75
N SER A 58 7.15 17.89 -36.07
CA SER A 58 8.32 18.74 -35.75
C SER A 58 8.34 20.09 -36.46
N VAL A 59 7.55 20.24 -37.55
CA VAL A 59 7.54 21.47 -38.34
C VAL A 59 6.43 22.45 -37.96
N CYS A 60 5.22 21.93 -37.68
CA CYS A 60 4.05 22.77 -37.40
C CYS A 60 3.49 22.54 -35.99
N SER A 61 4.08 21.65 -35.19
CA SER A 61 3.67 21.27 -33.82
C SER A 61 2.24 20.72 -33.73
N ALA A 62 1.62 20.33 -34.85
CA ALA A 62 0.31 19.70 -34.80
C ALA A 62 0.41 18.35 -34.09
N VAL A 63 -0.51 18.10 -33.14
CA VAL A 63 -0.65 16.78 -32.50
C VAL A 63 -1.21 15.79 -33.50
N LEU A 64 -0.49 14.72 -33.78
CA LEU A 64 -0.86 13.66 -34.70
C LEU A 64 -1.47 12.47 -33.97
N VAL A 65 -0.95 12.16 -32.81
CA VAL A 65 -1.49 11.18 -31.86
C VAL A 65 -1.42 11.80 -30.47
N GLU A 66 -2.58 11.96 -29.83
CA GLU A 66 -2.67 12.51 -28.48
C GLU A 66 -2.19 11.50 -27.46
N GLN A 67 -1.44 11.96 -26.45
CA GLN A 67 -1.09 11.14 -25.30
C GLN A 67 -2.31 10.99 -24.39
N GLU A 68 -2.62 9.76 -24.00
CA GLU A 68 -3.67 9.46 -23.03
C GLU A 68 -3.08 9.32 -21.63
N VAL A 69 -3.85 9.74 -20.61
CA VAL A 69 -3.45 9.61 -19.21
C VAL A 69 -3.61 8.15 -18.76
N VAL A 70 -2.51 7.56 -18.30
CA VAL A 70 -2.51 6.25 -17.64
C VAL A 70 -2.68 6.48 -16.13
N PRO A 71 -3.72 5.91 -15.48
CA PRO A 71 -3.94 6.10 -14.06
C PRO A 71 -2.77 5.63 -13.20
N ALA A 72 -2.56 6.29 -12.03
CA ALA A 72 -1.61 5.83 -11.02
C ALA A 72 -1.94 4.40 -10.56
N LEU A 73 -0.92 3.59 -10.30
CA LEU A 73 -1.06 2.16 -9.95
C LEU A 73 -1.70 1.97 -8.56
N GLY A 74 -1.45 2.91 -7.63
CA GLY A 74 -1.80 2.77 -6.22
C GLY A 74 -0.85 1.82 -5.50
N PHE A 75 -0.98 1.75 -4.16
CA PHE A 75 -0.19 0.83 -3.34
C PHE A 75 -0.94 -0.48 -3.07
N THR A 76 -0.18 -1.51 -2.72
CA THR A 76 -0.71 -2.79 -2.27
C THR A 76 -0.10 -3.17 -0.93
N VAL A 77 -0.93 -3.57 0.03
CA VAL A 77 -0.50 -4.17 1.30
C VAL A 77 -1.12 -5.56 1.38
N SER A 78 -0.29 -6.57 1.51
CA SER A 78 -0.70 -7.97 1.60
C SER A 78 0.00 -8.63 2.78
N GLY A 79 -0.46 -9.82 3.14
CA GLY A 79 0.20 -10.57 4.18
C GLY A 79 -0.59 -11.75 4.70
N SER A 80 -0.08 -12.30 5.79
CA SER A 80 -0.72 -13.37 6.53
C SER A 80 -0.95 -12.97 7.99
N VAL A 81 -2.01 -13.51 8.58
CA VAL A 81 -2.34 -13.39 9.99
C VAL A 81 -2.39 -14.78 10.59
N ALA A 82 -1.48 -15.08 11.52
CA ALA A 82 -1.56 -16.28 12.32
C ALA A 82 -2.56 -16.09 13.48
N GLY A 83 -3.23 -17.14 13.91
CA GLY A 83 -4.23 -17.08 14.98
C GLY A 83 -5.57 -16.47 14.55
N VAL A 84 -5.95 -16.62 13.28
CA VAL A 84 -7.18 -16.04 12.73
C VAL A 84 -8.41 -16.55 13.44
N THR A 85 -9.26 -15.61 13.85
CA THR A 85 -10.61 -15.85 14.32
C THR A 85 -11.65 -15.36 13.30
N ASP A 86 -12.88 -15.79 13.45
CA ASP A 86 -13.99 -15.27 12.65
C ASP A 86 -14.07 -13.73 12.77
N ASN A 87 -14.28 -13.06 11.63
CA ASN A 87 -14.38 -11.61 11.53
C ASN A 87 -13.08 -10.82 11.82
N ALA A 88 -11.90 -11.41 11.61
CA ALA A 88 -10.67 -10.67 11.66
C ALA A 88 -10.59 -9.64 10.51
N MET A 89 -10.13 -8.43 10.84
CA MET A 89 -10.07 -7.30 9.92
C MET A 89 -8.71 -6.62 9.98
N VAL A 90 -8.22 -6.19 8.83
CA VAL A 90 -7.03 -5.33 8.75
C VAL A 90 -7.45 -3.88 8.51
N THR A 91 -6.81 -2.97 9.22
CA THR A 91 -7.00 -1.53 9.08
C THR A 91 -5.65 -0.86 8.88
N LEU A 92 -5.51 -0.10 7.81
CA LEU A 92 -4.33 0.73 7.57
C LEU A 92 -4.62 2.15 8.06
N LEU A 93 -3.79 2.67 8.95
CA LEU A 93 -3.95 3.98 9.58
C LEU A 93 -2.77 4.89 9.22
N LYS A 94 -3.05 6.17 9.05
CA LYS A 94 -2.03 7.23 9.00
C LYS A 94 -2.38 8.29 10.03
N ASP A 95 -1.46 8.54 10.97
CA ASP A 95 -1.66 9.51 12.05
C ASP A 95 -2.99 9.31 12.80
N GLY A 96 -3.36 8.03 13.05
CA GLY A 96 -4.60 7.63 13.70
C GLY A 96 -5.86 7.68 12.82
N VAL A 97 -5.75 8.14 11.56
CA VAL A 97 -6.87 8.21 10.61
C VAL A 97 -6.88 6.97 9.72
N VAL A 98 -8.05 6.37 9.53
CA VAL A 98 -8.22 5.19 8.67
C VAL A 98 -7.98 5.57 7.21
N ALA A 99 -6.97 4.96 6.60
CA ALA A 99 -6.65 5.09 5.19
C ALA A 99 -7.28 3.98 4.33
N ALA A 100 -7.33 2.75 4.86
CA ALA A 100 -7.96 1.61 4.20
C ALA A 100 -8.37 0.54 5.21
N ARG A 101 -9.31 -0.34 4.80
CA ARG A 101 -9.74 -1.52 5.55
C ARG A 101 -9.94 -2.70 4.61
N GLY A 102 -9.79 -3.91 5.14
CA GLY A 102 -10.09 -5.15 4.44
C GLY A 102 -10.28 -6.30 5.41
N ASP A 103 -10.88 -7.36 4.91
CA ASP A 103 -11.13 -8.57 5.68
C ASP A 103 -9.93 -9.52 5.61
N VAL A 104 -9.71 -10.27 6.67
CA VAL A 104 -8.79 -11.42 6.67
C VAL A 104 -9.59 -12.64 6.22
N ARG A 105 -9.05 -13.35 5.24
CA ARG A 105 -9.68 -14.59 4.75
C ARG A 105 -9.52 -15.73 5.75
N ALA A 106 -10.32 -16.78 5.59
CA ALA A 106 -10.28 -17.95 6.45
C ALA A 106 -8.91 -18.68 6.46
N ASP A 107 -8.09 -18.52 5.42
CA ASP A 107 -6.72 -19.03 5.34
C ASP A 107 -5.69 -18.11 6.01
N GLY A 108 -6.12 -17.03 6.64
CA GLY A 108 -5.28 -16.03 7.26
C GLY A 108 -4.72 -14.97 6.30
N SER A 109 -4.91 -15.12 4.99
CA SER A 109 -4.39 -14.13 4.03
C SER A 109 -5.23 -12.87 3.99
N PHE A 110 -4.58 -11.73 3.70
CA PHE A 110 -5.27 -10.48 3.39
C PHE A 110 -4.63 -9.73 2.23
N LEU A 111 -5.41 -8.87 1.59
CA LEU A 111 -4.96 -8.04 0.47
C LEU A 111 -5.70 -6.71 0.45
N LEU A 112 -4.96 -5.63 0.58
CA LEU A 112 -5.40 -4.27 0.33
C LEU A 112 -4.72 -3.79 -0.95
N SER A 113 -5.44 -3.66 -2.05
CA SER A 113 -4.87 -3.32 -3.37
C SER A 113 -5.47 -2.06 -3.97
N GLY A 114 -4.74 -1.44 -4.89
CA GLY A 114 -5.18 -0.23 -5.58
C GLY A 114 -5.35 0.97 -4.66
N LEU A 115 -4.59 1.04 -3.57
CA LEU A 115 -4.69 2.08 -2.57
C LEU A 115 -4.17 3.41 -3.12
N ARG A 116 -5.06 4.34 -3.38
CA ARG A 116 -4.74 5.69 -3.85
C ARG A 116 -4.43 6.61 -2.68
N ILE A 117 -3.36 6.30 -1.97
CA ILE A 117 -2.87 7.02 -0.80
C ILE A 117 -1.45 7.53 -1.07
N GLY A 118 -0.93 8.46 -0.26
CA GLY A 118 0.43 8.96 -0.41
C GLY A 118 1.49 7.96 0.06
N ALA A 119 2.72 8.11 -0.40
CA ALA A 119 3.86 7.42 0.18
C ALA A 119 4.08 7.84 1.64
N GLY A 120 4.69 6.98 2.43
CA GLY A 120 5.00 7.25 3.84
C GLY A 120 4.84 6.03 4.74
N THR A 121 4.97 6.26 6.04
CA THR A 121 4.77 5.21 7.05
C THR A 121 3.32 5.22 7.52
N TYR A 122 2.74 4.05 7.57
CA TYR A 122 1.39 3.77 8.05
C TYR A 122 1.47 2.81 9.23
N THR A 123 0.42 2.73 10.03
CA THR A 123 0.24 1.67 11.01
C THR A 123 -0.77 0.67 10.45
N LEU A 124 -0.35 -0.58 10.28
CA LEU A 124 -1.25 -1.68 10.02
C LEU A 124 -1.74 -2.22 11.37
N ARG A 125 -3.05 -2.26 11.54
CA ARG A 125 -3.71 -2.83 12.70
C ARG A 125 -4.55 -4.02 12.24
N VAL A 126 -4.43 -5.13 12.95
CA VAL A 126 -5.26 -6.33 12.77
C VAL A 126 -6.10 -6.52 14.02
N ASP A 127 -7.40 -6.60 13.84
CA ASP A 127 -8.38 -6.81 14.91
C ASP A 127 -9.15 -8.11 14.65
N GLY A 128 -9.51 -8.82 15.71
CA GLY A 128 -10.38 -10.01 15.66
C GLY A 128 -11.18 -10.14 16.95
N GLY A 129 -12.33 -10.79 16.89
CA GLY A 129 -13.21 -10.98 18.05
C GLY A 129 -12.49 -11.71 19.19
N GLY A 130 -12.42 -11.09 20.38
CA GLY A 130 -11.79 -11.66 21.57
C GLY A 130 -10.26 -11.70 21.54
N CYS A 131 -9.64 -11.01 20.58
CA CYS A 131 -8.18 -10.94 20.45
C CYS A 131 -7.66 -9.53 20.77
N VAL A 132 -6.42 -9.46 21.22
CA VAL A 132 -5.67 -8.21 21.35
C VAL A 132 -5.21 -7.77 19.96
N ALA A 133 -5.54 -6.54 19.58
CA ALA A 133 -5.18 -6.04 18.26
C ALA A 133 -3.65 -6.00 18.06
N TRP A 134 -3.18 -6.53 16.92
CA TRP A 134 -1.80 -6.42 16.49
C TRP A 134 -1.58 -5.12 15.73
N GLU A 135 -0.52 -4.40 16.04
CA GLU A 135 -0.17 -3.15 15.36
C GLU A 135 1.31 -3.15 14.95
N MET A 136 1.57 -2.74 13.71
CA MET A 136 2.94 -2.63 13.20
C MET A 136 3.06 -1.50 12.18
N PRO A 137 4.24 -0.86 12.08
CA PRO A 137 4.50 0.12 11.03
C PRO A 137 4.67 -0.55 9.67
N VAL A 138 4.11 0.07 8.63
CA VAL A 138 4.27 -0.33 7.23
C VAL A 138 4.70 0.88 6.42
N ALA A 139 5.88 0.80 5.81
CA ALA A 139 6.39 1.83 4.91
C ALA A 139 5.95 1.55 3.48
N LEU A 140 5.36 2.57 2.84
CA LEU A 140 4.96 2.53 1.43
C LEU A 140 5.76 3.59 0.66
N SER A 141 6.41 3.18 -0.41
CA SER A 141 7.18 4.06 -1.30
C SER A 141 6.83 3.81 -2.76
N ASP A 142 7.00 4.83 -3.61
CA ASP A 142 6.77 4.69 -5.04
C ASP A 142 7.66 3.62 -5.68
N ASP A 143 8.86 3.37 -5.12
CA ASP A 143 9.80 2.39 -5.64
C ASP A 143 9.37 0.94 -5.33
N SER A 144 8.81 0.70 -4.12
CA SER A 144 8.38 -0.65 -3.72
C SER A 144 7.00 -1.00 -4.24
N GLY A 145 6.09 -0.04 -4.33
CA GLY A 145 4.70 -0.21 -4.78
C GLY A 145 3.86 -1.13 -3.90
N SER A 146 4.48 -1.95 -3.08
CA SER A 146 3.82 -2.95 -2.23
C SER A 146 4.58 -3.20 -0.92
N ALA A 147 3.83 -3.64 0.08
CA ALA A 147 4.37 -4.19 1.31
C ALA A 147 3.73 -5.55 1.59
N ASN A 148 4.54 -6.50 2.05
CA ASN A 148 4.07 -7.80 2.52
C ASN A 148 4.45 -7.96 3.98
N VAL A 149 3.50 -8.35 4.83
CA VAL A 149 3.67 -8.36 6.28
C VAL A 149 3.03 -9.61 6.90
N ASP A 150 3.70 -10.17 7.90
CA ASP A 150 3.17 -11.25 8.71
C ASP A 150 2.74 -10.71 10.07
N CYS A 151 1.50 -10.99 10.42
CA CYS A 151 0.85 -10.53 11.64
C CYS A 151 0.53 -11.72 12.55
N LEU A 152 0.41 -11.43 13.83
CA LEU A 152 0.01 -12.41 14.85
C LEU A 152 -1.21 -11.87 15.59
N LEU A 153 -2.26 -12.68 15.70
CA LEU A 153 -3.46 -12.33 16.44
C LEU A 153 -3.68 -13.37 17.53
N LEU A 154 -3.57 -12.93 18.79
CA LEU A 154 -3.70 -13.78 19.94
C LEU A 154 -4.88 -13.32 20.80
N ARG A 155 -5.51 -14.26 21.50
CA ARG A 155 -6.65 -13.98 22.37
C ARG A 155 -6.20 -13.29 23.65
N THR A 156 -7.07 -12.49 24.22
CA THR A 156 -6.83 -11.91 25.56
C THR A 156 -6.57 -13.02 26.56
N GLY A 157 -5.48 -12.90 27.30
CA GLY A 157 -5.05 -13.91 28.29
C GLY A 157 -4.19 -15.06 27.72
N ASP A 158 -3.88 -15.07 26.43
CA ASP A 158 -2.88 -15.95 25.81
C ASP A 158 -1.48 -15.34 26.05
N VAL A 159 -1.00 -15.46 27.26
CA VAL A 159 0.23 -14.81 27.72
C VAL A 159 1.49 -15.58 27.29
N ASN A 160 1.38 -16.88 27.03
CA ASN A 160 2.48 -17.70 26.55
C ASN A 160 2.60 -17.73 25.03
N GLY A 161 1.57 -17.27 24.30
CA GLY A 161 1.55 -17.21 22.84
C GLY A 161 1.34 -18.56 22.13
N ASP A 162 0.70 -19.52 22.82
CA ASP A 162 0.44 -20.87 22.26
C ASP A 162 -0.86 -20.96 21.44
N GLY A 163 -1.63 -19.87 21.36
CA GLY A 163 -2.89 -19.77 20.62
C GLY A 163 -4.12 -20.11 21.44
N THR A 164 -3.97 -20.36 22.76
CA THR A 164 -5.07 -20.67 23.68
C THR A 164 -5.13 -19.64 24.79
N GLY A 165 -6.26 -18.99 24.96
CA GLY A 165 -6.47 -17.98 26.01
C GLY A 165 -7.19 -18.56 27.24
N ALA A 166 -7.72 -17.67 28.06
CA ALA A 166 -8.36 -17.95 29.35
C ALA A 166 -9.59 -18.88 29.30
N GLU A 167 -10.07 -19.27 28.15
CA GLU A 167 -11.26 -20.12 27.95
C GLU A 167 -11.04 -21.62 28.20
N ASN A 168 -9.76 -22.04 28.41
CA ASN A 168 -9.43 -23.43 28.69
C ASN A 168 -8.58 -23.54 29.96
N ALA A 169 -9.18 -23.95 31.06
CA ALA A 169 -8.58 -24.02 32.38
C ALA A 169 -7.28 -24.83 32.47
N LEU A 170 -7.10 -25.85 31.62
CA LEU A 170 -5.88 -26.67 31.60
C LEU A 170 -4.71 -25.95 30.91
N GLN A 171 -4.98 -25.17 29.91
CA GLN A 171 -3.97 -24.41 29.13
C GLN A 171 -3.65 -23.07 29.78
N CYS A 172 -4.61 -22.47 30.46
CA CYS A 172 -4.41 -21.26 31.24
C CYS A 172 -3.36 -21.38 32.37
N ALA A 173 -3.00 -22.60 32.77
CA ALA A 173 -1.90 -22.82 33.72
C ALA A 173 -0.54 -22.41 33.14
N LEU A 174 -0.34 -22.55 31.82
CA LEU A 174 0.88 -22.11 31.13
C LEU A 174 0.92 -20.60 31.00
N ASP A 175 -0.23 -19.95 30.75
CA ASP A 175 -0.35 -18.49 30.73
C ASP A 175 -0.08 -17.89 32.10
N LEU A 176 -0.64 -18.48 33.14
CA LEU A 176 -0.36 -18.07 34.52
C LEU A 176 1.12 -18.23 34.90
N GLN A 177 1.77 -19.31 34.42
CA GLN A 177 3.21 -19.49 34.64
C GLN A 177 4.01 -18.42 33.89
N ALA A 178 3.67 -18.14 32.63
CA ALA A 178 4.33 -17.14 31.82
C ALA A 178 4.20 -15.73 32.45
N LEU A 179 3.00 -15.37 32.93
CA LEU A 179 2.77 -14.11 33.62
C LEU A 179 3.51 -14.03 34.96
N TYR A 180 3.55 -15.12 35.72
CA TYR A 180 4.33 -15.20 36.94
C TYR A 180 5.83 -15.02 36.69
N ASP A 181 6.39 -15.70 35.66
CA ASP A 181 7.80 -15.61 35.32
C ASP A 181 8.17 -14.17 34.88
N TYR A 182 7.26 -13.50 34.18
CA TYR A 182 7.46 -12.09 33.86
C TYR A 182 7.44 -11.20 35.11
N LEU A 183 6.46 -11.34 35.99
CA LEU A 183 6.33 -10.52 37.19
C LEU A 183 7.47 -10.77 38.21
N ALA A 184 7.91 -12.01 38.31
CA ALA A 184 8.94 -12.40 39.28
C ALA A 184 10.38 -12.21 38.75
N LEU A 185 10.61 -12.46 37.48
CA LEU A 185 11.94 -12.56 36.88
C LEU A 185 12.18 -11.59 35.72
N GLY A 186 11.16 -10.89 35.24
CA GLY A 186 11.21 -10.05 34.02
C GLY A 186 11.36 -10.86 32.73
N GLN A 187 11.01 -12.14 32.75
CA GLN A 187 11.21 -13.03 31.60
C GLN A 187 10.01 -12.97 30.64
N VAL A 188 10.25 -12.50 29.43
CA VAL A 188 9.26 -12.56 28.33
C VAL A 188 9.33 -13.96 27.69
N PRO A 189 8.18 -14.63 27.43
CA PRO A 189 8.17 -15.94 26.80
C PRO A 189 8.87 -15.93 25.44
N GLY A 190 9.53 -17.06 25.09
CA GLY A 190 10.30 -17.18 23.86
C GLY A 190 9.49 -16.99 22.56
N SER A 191 8.18 -17.24 22.60
CA SER A 191 7.23 -16.95 21.52
C SER A 191 7.16 -15.46 21.15
N PHE A 192 7.51 -14.57 22.07
CA PHE A 192 7.56 -13.12 21.86
C PHE A 192 8.99 -12.56 21.72
N CYS A 193 9.96 -13.42 21.45
CA CYS A 193 11.34 -13.05 21.27
C CYS A 193 11.84 -13.47 19.88
N ASP A 194 12.35 -12.52 19.10
CA ASP A 194 13.02 -12.77 17.82
C ASP A 194 14.44 -12.25 17.90
N SER A 195 15.40 -13.18 18.00
CA SER A 195 16.82 -12.82 18.13
C SER A 195 17.44 -12.32 16.81
N ALA A 196 16.76 -12.53 15.69
CA ALA A 196 17.26 -12.17 14.36
C ALA A 196 16.84 -10.76 13.91
N ASP A 197 15.70 -10.25 14.42
CA ASP A 197 15.15 -8.94 14.04
C ASP A 197 14.79 -8.12 15.29
N ALA A 198 15.61 -7.12 15.60
CA ALA A 198 15.43 -6.26 16.77
C ALA A 198 14.14 -5.43 16.72
N ALA A 199 13.72 -4.97 15.54
CA ALA A 199 12.49 -4.19 15.39
C ALA A 199 11.25 -5.07 15.59
N ARG A 200 11.28 -6.29 15.05
CA ARG A 200 10.24 -7.28 15.26
C ARG A 200 10.16 -7.70 16.72
N ASN A 201 11.32 -7.88 17.37
CA ASN A 201 11.37 -8.22 18.80
C ASN A 201 10.70 -7.14 19.66
N GLU A 202 10.94 -5.86 19.39
CA GLU A 202 10.28 -4.77 20.12
C GLU A 202 8.76 -4.80 19.95
N LEU A 203 8.27 -5.09 18.74
CA LEU A 203 6.84 -5.26 18.48
C LEU A 203 6.24 -6.44 19.24
N LEU A 204 6.92 -7.58 19.23
CA LEU A 204 6.48 -8.80 19.93
C LEU A 204 6.41 -8.56 21.47
N VAL A 205 7.41 -7.90 22.03
CA VAL A 205 7.41 -7.56 23.47
C VAL A 205 6.27 -6.60 23.83
N ARG A 206 6.03 -5.58 23.02
CA ARG A 206 4.88 -4.67 23.19
C ARG A 206 3.54 -5.42 23.12
N TYR A 207 3.45 -6.38 22.21
CA TYR A 207 2.24 -7.19 22.08
C TYR A 207 2.06 -8.11 23.28
N PHE A 208 3.13 -8.75 23.77
CA PHE A 208 3.14 -9.50 25.01
C PHE A 208 2.62 -8.67 26.19
N LEU A 209 3.12 -7.45 26.38
CA LEU A 209 2.67 -6.57 27.48
C LEU A 209 1.18 -6.25 27.40
N ARG A 210 0.62 -6.10 26.20
CA ARG A 210 -0.82 -5.91 26.02
C ARG A 210 -1.66 -7.16 26.27
N LEU A 211 -1.10 -8.35 26.01
CA LEU A 211 -1.75 -9.63 26.37
C LEU A 211 -1.71 -9.89 27.86
N ALA A 212 -0.62 -9.50 28.50
CA ALA A 212 -0.37 -9.67 29.93
C ALA A 212 -1.16 -8.70 30.80
N ASP A 213 -1.55 -7.53 30.28
CA ASP A 213 -2.47 -6.56 30.91
C ASP A 213 -3.92 -7.08 30.75
N VAL A 214 -4.27 -8.05 31.59
CA VAL A 214 -5.55 -8.79 31.50
C VAL A 214 -6.71 -7.97 32.06
N ASN A 215 -6.44 -7.01 32.93
CA ASN A 215 -7.43 -6.12 33.54
C ASN A 215 -7.60 -4.80 32.74
N GLU A 216 -6.73 -4.54 31.73
CA GLU A 216 -6.75 -3.38 30.84
C GLU A 216 -6.53 -2.04 31.57
N ASP A 217 -5.75 -2.02 32.67
CA ASP A 217 -5.44 -0.79 33.41
C ASP A 217 -4.16 -0.08 32.92
N GLY A 218 -3.46 -0.67 31.94
CA GLY A 218 -2.24 -0.16 31.31
C GLY A 218 -0.96 -0.54 32.06
N GLN A 219 -1.05 -1.39 33.07
CA GLN A 219 0.08 -1.92 33.80
C GLN A 219 0.05 -3.44 33.79
N VAL A 220 1.21 -4.09 33.90
CA VAL A 220 1.29 -5.55 34.08
C VAL A 220 1.77 -5.83 35.46
N ASP A 221 0.85 -6.23 36.35
CA ASP A 221 1.13 -6.45 37.78
C ASP A 221 0.38 -7.66 38.34
N ILE A 222 0.36 -7.76 39.66
CA ILE A 222 -0.29 -8.86 40.38
C ILE A 222 -1.82 -8.90 40.17
N LEU A 223 -2.44 -7.78 39.83
CA LEU A 223 -3.88 -7.72 39.58
C LEU A 223 -4.24 -8.45 38.28
N ASP A 224 -3.36 -8.40 37.28
CA ASP A 224 -3.51 -9.18 36.02
C ASP A 224 -3.42 -10.66 36.30
N TYR A 225 -2.45 -11.07 37.12
CA TYR A 225 -2.34 -12.47 37.51
C TYR A 225 -3.61 -12.95 38.22
N GLN A 226 -4.13 -12.14 39.18
CA GLN A 226 -5.38 -12.45 39.86
C GLN A 226 -6.56 -12.50 38.91
N ARG A 227 -6.64 -11.58 37.92
CA ARG A 227 -7.69 -11.55 36.95
C ARG A 227 -7.65 -12.78 36.02
N LEU A 228 -6.47 -13.14 35.54
CA LEU A 228 -6.25 -14.32 34.70
C LEU A 228 -6.61 -15.61 35.48
N TYR A 229 -6.18 -15.71 36.73
CA TYR A 229 -6.53 -16.84 37.59
C TYR A 229 -8.04 -16.99 37.78
N LEU A 230 -8.76 -15.88 37.97
CA LEU A 230 -10.22 -15.90 38.13
C LEU A 230 -10.93 -16.30 36.81
N LEU A 231 -10.43 -15.86 35.68
CA LEU A 231 -10.93 -16.27 34.36
C LEU A 231 -10.74 -17.78 34.15
N ALA A 232 -9.54 -18.29 34.42
CA ALA A 232 -9.22 -19.71 34.33
C ALA A 232 -10.07 -20.61 35.23
N ARG A 233 -10.49 -20.12 36.38
CA ARG A 233 -11.30 -20.87 37.35
C ARG A 233 -12.77 -20.93 36.97
N ASN A 234 -13.27 -19.95 36.24
CA ASN A 234 -14.69 -19.77 35.94
C ASN A 234 -15.08 -20.18 34.50
N GLY A 235 -14.09 -20.47 33.63
CA GLY A 235 -14.26 -21.03 32.28
C GLY A 235 -14.21 -22.55 32.34
#